data_9366ff23bd2e448ad2ac4c731c76da4f
#
_entry.id   9366ff23bd2e448ad2ac4c731c76da4f
#
_cell.length_a   1.000
_cell.length_b   1.000
_cell.length_c   1.000
_cell.angle_alpha   90.00
_cell.angle_beta   90.00
_cell.angle_gamma   90.00
#
_symmetry.space_group_name_H-M   'P 1'
#
loop_
_entity.id
_entity.type
_entity.pdbx_description
1 polymer ?
#
loop_
_entity_poly.entity_id
_entity_poly.type
_entity_poly.pdbx_seq_one_letter_code
_entity_poly.pdbx_strand_id
1 'polypeptide(L)'
;MPTPARTSLEQIVKAGREIVETDGIDGLTMQSIAARVGVKAPSLYKRIRSRNDLLRLVANDAAAELTGTLEEAVAGQDARRDLAHLAHTFRRFAHANPGAYSLIFAPLPDDARADAGWSVKASGPVIDTTERLAGTDHALEAARTVVAWANGFIAMELAGAFRLGGDVDRAFDYGIDRLGVAIDTGAATHARATRRS
;
A
#
# COMPACT_ATOMS: atom_id res chain seq x y z
N MET A 1 -43.05 -13.78 -3.97
CA MET A 1 -42.09 -13.09 -3.09
C MET A 1 -40.71 -13.26 -3.68
N PRO A 2 -39.93 -12.22 -4.00
CA PRO A 2 -38.56 -12.39 -4.46
C PRO A 2 -37.74 -12.97 -3.31
N THR A 3 -36.98 -14.04 -3.61
CA THR A 3 -36.01 -14.63 -2.69
C THR A 3 -35.01 -13.55 -2.29
N PRO A 4 -34.74 -13.30 -0.99
CA PRO A 4 -33.78 -12.29 -0.60
C PRO A 4 -32.43 -12.61 -1.25
N ALA A 5 -31.88 -11.63 -1.98
CA ALA A 5 -30.60 -11.77 -2.66
C ALA A 5 -29.56 -12.27 -1.65
N ARG A 6 -28.96 -13.42 -1.94
CA ARG A 6 -27.93 -14.03 -1.11
C ARG A 6 -26.73 -13.10 -1.16
N THR A 7 -26.47 -12.32 -0.11
CA THR A 7 -25.30 -11.47 0.00
C THR A 7 -24.02 -12.26 -0.31
N SER A 8 -23.29 -11.86 -1.36
CA SER A 8 -22.05 -12.50 -1.75
C SER A 8 -20.89 -12.08 -0.83
N LEU A 9 -19.80 -12.85 -0.81
CA LEU A 9 -18.57 -12.45 -0.10
C LEU A 9 -18.02 -11.14 -0.68
N GLU A 10 -18.07 -10.98 -1.98
CA GLU A 10 -17.64 -9.77 -2.69
C GLU A 10 -18.42 -8.52 -2.23
N GLN A 11 -19.75 -8.62 -2.10
CA GLN A 11 -20.57 -7.53 -1.57
C GLN A 11 -20.21 -7.17 -0.13
N ILE A 12 -19.87 -8.16 0.69
CA ILE A 12 -19.43 -7.96 2.08
C ILE A 12 -18.07 -7.24 2.10
N VAL A 13 -17.11 -7.68 1.29
CA VAL A 13 -15.78 -7.06 1.20
C VAL A 13 -15.89 -5.62 0.69
N LYS A 14 -16.67 -5.39 -0.37
CA LYS A 14 -16.93 -4.04 -0.89
C LYS A 14 -17.52 -3.12 0.18
N ALA A 15 -18.57 -3.59 0.90
CA ALA A 15 -19.13 -2.84 2.00
C ALA A 15 -18.12 -2.58 3.13
N GLY A 16 -17.23 -3.55 3.38
CA GLY A 16 -16.13 -3.40 4.32
C GLY A 16 -15.13 -2.31 3.92
N ARG A 17 -14.76 -2.25 2.65
CA ARG A 17 -13.93 -1.16 2.09
C ARG A 17 -14.58 0.20 2.31
N GLU A 18 -15.86 0.34 1.97
CA GLU A 18 -16.60 1.58 2.16
C GLU A 18 -16.64 2.02 3.63
N ILE A 19 -16.84 1.08 4.57
CA ILE A 19 -16.86 1.38 6.01
C ILE A 19 -15.47 1.81 6.49
N VAL A 20 -14.41 1.13 6.05
CA VAL A 20 -13.04 1.50 6.45
C VAL A 20 -12.67 2.91 5.96
N GLU A 21 -13.13 3.30 4.77
CA GLU A 21 -12.91 4.66 4.25
C GLU A 21 -13.69 5.74 5.02
N THR A 22 -14.94 5.44 5.46
CA THR A 22 -15.80 6.44 6.11
C THR A 22 -15.65 6.47 7.63
N ASP A 23 -15.54 5.31 8.26
CA ASP A 23 -15.62 5.15 9.71
C ASP A 23 -14.32 4.58 10.32
N GLY A 24 -13.29 4.35 9.46
CA GLY A 24 -12.03 3.78 9.88
C GLY A 24 -12.10 2.29 10.23
N ILE A 25 -10.95 1.74 10.67
CA ILE A 25 -10.82 0.31 11.01
C ILE A 25 -11.74 -0.08 12.17
N ASP A 26 -11.94 0.81 13.13
CA ASP A 26 -12.79 0.54 14.31
C ASP A 26 -14.28 0.48 13.93
N GLY A 27 -14.69 1.20 12.89
CA GLY A 27 -16.03 1.14 12.34
C GLY A 27 -16.35 -0.20 11.68
N LEU A 28 -15.36 -0.98 11.28
CA LEU A 28 -15.54 -2.28 10.63
C LEU A 28 -15.92 -3.36 11.66
N THR A 29 -17.22 -3.57 11.82
CA THR A 29 -17.82 -4.55 12.72
C THR A 29 -18.79 -5.46 11.98
N MET A 30 -19.10 -6.62 12.57
CA MET A 30 -20.13 -7.51 12.01
C MET A 30 -21.51 -6.83 11.92
N GLN A 31 -21.78 -5.90 12.82
CA GLN A 31 -23.05 -5.17 12.86
C GLN A 31 -23.11 -4.09 11.77
N SER A 32 -22.03 -3.31 11.58
CA SER A 32 -21.97 -2.29 10.53
C SER A 32 -22.07 -2.89 9.14
N ILE A 33 -21.36 -4.02 8.88
CA ILE A 33 -21.49 -4.78 7.64
C ILE A 33 -22.92 -5.27 7.42
N ALA A 34 -23.52 -5.92 8.44
CA ALA A 34 -24.87 -6.45 8.32
C ALA A 34 -25.90 -5.35 7.94
N ALA A 35 -25.79 -4.18 8.59
CA ALA A 35 -26.59 -3.01 8.27
C ALA A 35 -26.35 -2.52 6.83
N ARG A 36 -25.08 -2.42 6.40
CA ARG A 36 -24.69 -1.92 5.07
C ARG A 36 -25.18 -2.83 3.93
N VAL A 37 -25.10 -4.16 4.12
CA VAL A 37 -25.54 -5.13 3.09
C VAL A 37 -27.00 -5.57 3.25
N GLY A 38 -27.75 -5.02 4.21
CA GLY A 38 -29.20 -5.25 4.37
C GLY A 38 -29.57 -6.65 4.89
N VAL A 39 -28.70 -7.26 5.73
CA VAL A 39 -28.98 -8.57 6.33
C VAL A 39 -28.86 -8.52 7.86
N LYS A 40 -29.30 -9.58 8.55
CA LYS A 40 -29.07 -9.72 9.99
C LYS A 40 -27.66 -10.26 10.26
N ALA A 41 -26.97 -9.76 11.27
CA ALA A 41 -25.59 -10.16 11.62
C ALA A 41 -25.39 -11.70 11.70
N PRO A 42 -26.32 -12.53 12.24
CA PRO A 42 -26.18 -13.97 12.21
C PRO A 42 -26.04 -14.59 10.81
N SER A 43 -26.55 -13.91 9.77
CA SER A 43 -26.46 -14.39 8.38
C SER A 43 -25.05 -14.27 7.83
N LEU A 44 -24.23 -13.36 8.36
CA LEU A 44 -22.83 -13.17 7.95
C LEU A 44 -21.94 -14.31 8.41
N TYR A 45 -22.21 -14.91 9.57
CA TYR A 45 -21.40 -15.99 10.13
C TYR A 45 -21.40 -17.29 9.29
N LYS A 46 -22.25 -17.35 8.27
CA LYS A 46 -22.18 -18.41 7.25
C LYS A 46 -21.00 -18.23 6.28
N ARG A 47 -20.40 -17.02 6.23
CA ARG A 47 -19.35 -16.65 5.27
C ARG A 47 -18.10 -16.07 5.93
N ILE A 48 -18.24 -15.45 7.09
CA ILE A 48 -17.19 -14.76 7.85
C ILE A 48 -17.22 -15.28 9.27
N ARG A 49 -16.08 -15.76 9.76
CA ARG A 49 -15.99 -16.43 11.07
C ARG A 49 -15.95 -15.44 12.24
N SER A 50 -15.31 -14.28 12.02
CA SER A 50 -15.06 -13.28 13.06
C SER A 50 -14.82 -11.89 12.45
N ARG A 51 -14.71 -10.86 13.31
CA ARG A 51 -14.26 -9.54 12.91
C ARG A 51 -12.83 -9.57 12.31
N ASN A 52 -11.93 -10.36 12.88
CA ASN A 52 -10.57 -10.50 12.35
C ASN A 52 -10.55 -11.13 10.95
N ASP A 53 -11.38 -12.14 10.71
CA ASP A 53 -11.56 -12.72 9.38
C ASP A 53 -12.11 -11.69 8.38
N LEU A 54 -13.04 -10.83 8.80
CA LEU A 54 -13.54 -9.71 8.01
C LEU A 54 -12.45 -8.68 7.69
N LEU A 55 -11.69 -8.26 8.70
CA LEU A 55 -10.55 -7.35 8.52
C LEU A 55 -9.54 -7.91 7.52
N ARG A 56 -9.18 -9.19 7.66
CA ARG A 56 -8.26 -9.87 6.76
C ARG A 56 -8.76 -9.90 5.31
N LEU A 57 -10.04 -10.20 5.10
CA LEU A 57 -10.65 -10.21 3.75
C LEU A 57 -10.62 -8.81 3.10
N VAL A 58 -10.94 -7.77 3.87
CA VAL A 58 -10.91 -6.37 3.39
C VAL A 58 -9.46 -5.92 3.15
N ALA A 59 -8.52 -6.32 4.02
CA ALA A 59 -7.10 -6.02 3.84
C ALA A 59 -6.51 -6.73 2.60
N ASN A 60 -6.92 -7.97 2.33
CA ASN A 60 -6.52 -8.70 1.13
C ASN A 60 -6.99 -8.00 -0.16
N ASP A 61 -8.23 -7.53 -0.17
CA ASP A 61 -8.80 -6.79 -1.31
C ASP A 61 -8.03 -5.47 -1.55
N ALA A 62 -7.76 -4.72 -0.47
CA ALA A 62 -6.96 -3.50 -0.52
C ALA A 62 -5.54 -3.74 -1.04
N ALA A 63 -4.90 -4.79 -0.54
CA ALA A 63 -3.55 -5.17 -0.94
C ALA A 63 -3.49 -5.66 -2.40
N ALA A 64 -4.54 -6.34 -2.89
CA ALA A 64 -4.67 -6.75 -4.27
C ALA A 64 -4.74 -5.54 -5.22
N GLU A 65 -5.57 -4.55 -4.89
CA GLU A 65 -5.70 -3.30 -5.65
C GLU A 65 -4.37 -2.54 -5.70
N LEU A 66 -3.71 -2.35 -4.55
CA LEU A 66 -2.40 -1.71 -4.49
C LEU A 66 -1.38 -2.45 -5.34
N THR A 67 -1.33 -3.78 -5.24
CA THR A 67 -0.40 -4.61 -6.02
C THR A 67 -0.59 -4.40 -7.52
N GLY A 68 -1.84 -4.48 -8.02
CA GLY A 68 -2.13 -4.27 -9.45
C GLY A 68 -1.70 -2.89 -9.93
N THR A 69 -1.97 -1.83 -9.13
CA THR A 69 -1.56 -0.46 -9.46
C THR A 69 -0.03 -0.30 -9.50
N LEU A 70 0.71 -0.97 -8.62
CA LEU A 70 2.17 -0.93 -8.61
C LEU A 70 2.79 -1.71 -9.77
N GLU A 71 2.22 -2.87 -10.13
CA GLU A 71 2.66 -3.65 -11.28
C GLU A 71 2.50 -2.86 -12.60
N GLU A 72 1.41 -2.11 -12.76
CA GLU A 72 1.17 -1.25 -13.92
C GLU A 72 2.08 0.00 -13.98
N ALA A 73 2.67 0.41 -12.86
CA ALA A 73 3.48 1.62 -12.78
C ALA A 73 4.90 1.45 -13.35
N VAL A 74 5.37 0.23 -13.58
CA VAL A 74 6.74 -0.06 -14.02
C VAL A 74 6.80 -0.22 -15.54
N ALA A 75 7.56 0.64 -16.22
CA ALA A 75 7.82 0.53 -17.67
C ALA A 75 9.06 -0.31 -18.02
N GLY A 76 9.99 -0.48 -17.08
CA GLY A 76 11.17 -1.32 -17.22
C GLY A 76 12.35 -0.72 -17.99
N GLN A 77 12.22 0.51 -18.50
CA GLN A 77 13.26 1.16 -19.34
C GLN A 77 14.29 1.93 -18.52
N ASP A 78 13.86 2.64 -17.47
CA ASP A 78 14.71 3.49 -16.61
C ASP A 78 14.37 3.23 -15.15
N ALA A 79 15.31 2.62 -14.43
CA ALA A 79 15.08 2.20 -13.06
C ALA A 79 14.82 3.36 -12.08
N ARG A 80 15.43 4.55 -12.30
CA ARG A 80 15.15 5.73 -11.46
C ARG A 80 13.75 6.29 -11.73
N ARG A 81 13.34 6.33 -13.00
CA ARG A 81 11.99 6.75 -13.37
C ARG A 81 10.95 5.77 -12.86
N ASP A 82 11.20 4.46 -12.97
CA ASP A 82 10.32 3.43 -12.42
C ASP A 82 10.18 3.57 -10.91
N LEU A 83 11.29 3.84 -10.19
CA LEU A 83 11.25 4.06 -8.74
C LEU A 83 10.38 5.28 -8.37
N ALA A 84 10.53 6.39 -9.09
CA ALA A 84 9.70 7.57 -8.89
C ALA A 84 8.22 7.27 -9.18
N HIS A 85 7.92 6.57 -10.28
CA HIS A 85 6.55 6.18 -10.64
C HIS A 85 5.92 5.27 -9.58
N LEU A 86 6.65 4.30 -9.03
CA LEU A 86 6.19 3.44 -7.94
C LEU A 86 5.86 4.26 -6.68
N ALA A 87 6.75 5.17 -6.28
CA ALA A 87 6.54 6.02 -5.11
C ALA A 87 5.33 6.93 -5.27
N HIS A 88 5.17 7.57 -6.43
CA HIS A 88 4.00 8.40 -6.73
C HIS A 88 2.71 7.59 -6.81
N THR A 89 2.76 6.38 -7.36
CA THR A 89 1.60 5.48 -7.43
C THR A 89 1.16 5.05 -6.06
N PHE A 90 2.10 4.69 -5.19
CA PHE A 90 1.82 4.37 -3.79
C PHE A 90 1.21 5.56 -3.04
N ARG A 91 1.77 6.77 -3.21
CA ARG A 91 1.24 8.00 -2.61
C ARG A 91 -0.18 8.31 -3.09
N ARG A 92 -0.44 8.22 -4.42
CA ARG A 92 -1.79 8.41 -4.98
C ARG A 92 -2.79 7.41 -4.43
N PHE A 93 -2.40 6.13 -4.32
CA PHE A 93 -3.25 5.11 -3.71
C PHE A 93 -3.63 5.46 -2.27
N ALA A 94 -2.65 5.86 -1.46
CA ALA A 94 -2.86 6.23 -0.06
C ALA A 94 -3.80 7.45 0.10
N HIS A 95 -3.67 8.46 -0.76
CA HIS A 95 -4.56 9.62 -0.76
C HIS A 95 -5.97 9.31 -1.29
N ALA A 96 -6.09 8.44 -2.27
CA ALA A 96 -7.38 8.03 -2.82
C ALA A 96 -8.13 7.07 -1.89
N ASN A 97 -7.40 6.26 -1.09
CA ASN A 97 -7.93 5.19 -0.24
C ASN A 97 -7.29 5.23 1.15
N PRO A 98 -7.45 6.32 1.94
CA PRO A 98 -6.74 6.47 3.21
C PRO A 98 -7.10 5.39 4.25
N GLY A 99 -8.34 4.93 4.26
CA GLY A 99 -8.78 3.84 5.13
C GLY A 99 -8.15 2.50 4.77
N ALA A 100 -8.13 2.17 3.48
CA ALA A 100 -7.49 0.95 2.97
C ALA A 100 -5.98 0.97 3.19
N TYR A 101 -5.32 2.10 2.91
CA TYR A 101 -3.91 2.30 3.22
C TYR A 101 -3.63 2.09 4.71
N SER A 102 -4.42 2.72 5.58
CA SER A 102 -4.31 2.54 7.02
C SER A 102 -4.46 1.07 7.43
N LEU A 103 -5.43 0.35 6.84
CA LEU A 103 -5.68 -1.06 7.15
C LEU A 103 -4.51 -1.98 6.73
N ILE A 104 -3.87 -1.73 5.58
CA ILE A 104 -2.72 -2.52 5.11
C ILE A 104 -1.54 -2.41 6.08
N PHE A 105 -1.30 -1.20 6.63
CA PHE A 105 -0.14 -0.92 7.47
C PHE A 105 -0.45 -0.88 8.98
N ALA A 106 -1.71 -1.14 9.38
CA ALA A 106 -2.10 -1.16 10.78
C ALA A 106 -1.40 -2.28 11.57
N PRO A 107 -1.08 -2.06 12.85
CA PRO A 107 -0.56 -3.09 13.75
C PRO A 107 -1.68 -4.04 14.20
N LEU A 108 -2.21 -4.82 13.26
CA LEU A 108 -3.29 -5.78 13.50
C LEU A 108 -2.74 -7.11 14.04
N PRO A 109 -3.58 -7.91 14.75
CA PRO A 109 -3.30 -9.31 15.04
C PRO A 109 -3.03 -10.11 13.76
N ASP A 110 -2.22 -11.17 13.82
CA ASP A 110 -1.80 -11.93 12.64
C ASP A 110 -2.97 -12.52 11.84
N ASP A 111 -4.04 -12.95 12.51
CA ASP A 111 -5.26 -13.47 11.90
C ASP A 111 -6.17 -12.40 11.27
N ALA A 112 -5.86 -11.12 11.47
CA ALA A 112 -6.56 -9.97 10.90
C ALA A 112 -5.78 -9.26 9.79
N ARG A 113 -4.47 -9.53 9.65
CA ARG A 113 -3.63 -8.93 8.59
C ARG A 113 -3.94 -9.52 7.22
N ALA A 114 -3.58 -8.80 6.17
CA ALA A 114 -3.55 -9.35 4.82
C ALA A 114 -2.61 -10.57 4.75
N ASP A 115 -2.96 -11.54 3.92
CA ASP A 115 -2.17 -12.75 3.74
C ASP A 115 -0.77 -12.41 3.22
N ALA A 116 0.27 -13.08 3.74
CA ALA A 116 1.67 -12.79 3.43
C ALA A 116 2.00 -12.82 1.93
N GLY A 117 1.25 -13.60 1.15
CA GLY A 117 1.39 -13.63 -0.31
C GLY A 117 1.16 -12.27 -0.99
N TRP A 118 0.31 -11.42 -0.44
CA TRP A 118 0.09 -10.07 -0.96
C TRP A 118 1.27 -9.15 -0.69
N SER A 119 1.87 -9.24 0.49
CA SER A 119 3.09 -8.46 0.82
C SER A 119 4.23 -8.80 -0.13
N VAL A 120 4.42 -10.09 -0.45
CA VAL A 120 5.44 -10.54 -1.41
C VAL A 120 5.15 -9.98 -2.81
N LYS A 121 3.91 -10.09 -3.29
CA LYS A 121 3.53 -9.58 -4.62
C LYS A 121 3.68 -8.06 -4.72
N ALA A 122 3.16 -7.31 -3.75
CA ALA A 122 3.25 -5.84 -3.73
C ALA A 122 4.70 -5.34 -3.65
N SER A 123 5.60 -6.12 -3.05
CA SER A 123 7.02 -5.77 -2.96
C SER A 123 7.80 -6.09 -4.24
N GLY A 124 7.32 -6.99 -5.10
CA GLY A 124 8.00 -7.42 -6.32
C GLY A 124 8.46 -6.25 -7.18
N PRO A 125 7.58 -5.35 -7.67
CA PRO A 125 7.97 -4.23 -8.53
C PRO A 125 9.03 -3.32 -7.90
N VAL A 126 8.98 -3.11 -6.58
CA VAL A 126 9.96 -2.29 -5.86
C VAL A 126 11.31 -3.01 -5.76
N ILE A 127 11.32 -4.31 -5.41
CA ILE A 127 12.54 -5.12 -5.30
C ILE A 127 13.23 -5.22 -6.66
N ASP A 128 12.48 -5.52 -7.74
CA ASP A 128 13.03 -5.60 -9.10
C ASP A 128 13.62 -4.26 -9.57
N THR A 129 12.96 -3.15 -9.22
CA THR A 129 13.46 -1.82 -9.54
C THR A 129 14.71 -1.46 -8.74
N THR A 130 14.74 -1.78 -7.44
CA THR A 130 15.92 -1.52 -6.62
C THR A 130 17.07 -2.48 -6.92
N GLU A 131 16.82 -3.69 -7.41
CA GLU A 131 17.86 -4.59 -7.91
C GLU A 131 18.58 -3.98 -9.13
N ARG A 132 17.84 -3.37 -10.05
CA ARG A 132 18.43 -2.66 -11.21
C ARG A 132 19.27 -1.44 -10.80
N LEU A 133 18.98 -0.81 -9.65
CA LEU A 133 19.71 0.35 -9.13
C LEU A 133 20.89 -0.03 -8.25
N ALA A 134 20.64 -0.89 -7.25
CA ALA A 134 21.58 -1.20 -6.17
C ALA A 134 22.35 -2.52 -6.39
N GLY A 135 21.95 -3.31 -7.39
CA GLY A 135 22.45 -4.68 -7.59
C GLY A 135 21.75 -5.70 -6.67
N THR A 136 21.89 -6.98 -7.02
CA THR A 136 21.21 -8.10 -6.36
C THR A 136 21.54 -8.18 -4.87
N ASP A 137 22.78 -7.89 -4.48
CA ASP A 137 23.25 -7.99 -3.10
C ASP A 137 22.58 -6.97 -2.15
N HIS A 138 22.07 -5.85 -2.69
CA HIS A 138 21.47 -4.75 -1.93
C HIS A 138 20.03 -4.44 -2.30
N ALA A 139 19.41 -5.24 -3.15
CA ALA A 139 18.05 -4.99 -3.65
C ALA A 139 17.02 -4.86 -2.52
N LEU A 140 17.06 -5.78 -1.56
CA LEU A 140 16.11 -5.82 -0.45
C LEU A 140 16.29 -4.68 0.55
N GLU A 141 17.55 -4.34 0.89
CA GLU A 141 17.86 -3.22 1.77
C GLU A 141 17.42 -1.89 1.15
N ALA A 142 17.69 -1.71 -0.13
CA ALA A 142 17.27 -0.54 -0.89
C ALA A 142 15.72 -0.45 -0.97
N ALA A 143 15.04 -1.56 -1.26
CA ALA A 143 13.59 -1.62 -1.28
C ALA A 143 12.98 -1.24 0.08
N ARG A 144 13.50 -1.80 1.18
CA ARG A 144 13.06 -1.46 2.54
C ARG A 144 13.28 0.01 2.87
N THR A 145 14.41 0.58 2.46
CA THR A 145 14.72 2.00 2.68
C THR A 145 13.72 2.90 1.97
N VAL A 146 13.45 2.64 0.69
CA VAL A 146 12.51 3.42 -0.10
C VAL A 146 11.08 3.29 0.44
N VAL A 147 10.63 2.07 0.72
CA VAL A 147 9.27 1.83 1.23
C VAL A 147 9.07 2.46 2.60
N ALA A 148 10.05 2.34 3.51
CA ALA A 148 9.98 2.94 4.84
C ALA A 148 9.91 4.48 4.75
N TRP A 149 10.73 5.10 3.89
CA TRP A 149 10.70 6.53 3.66
C TRP A 149 9.36 6.98 3.08
N ALA A 150 8.90 6.34 1.99
CA ALA A 150 7.65 6.71 1.33
C ALA A 150 6.46 6.55 2.28
N ASN A 151 6.38 5.43 3.01
CA ASN A 151 5.32 5.19 3.98
C ASN A 151 5.34 6.23 5.12
N GLY A 152 6.52 6.57 5.65
CA GLY A 152 6.65 7.59 6.68
C GLY A 152 6.24 8.99 6.20
N PHE A 153 6.66 9.38 4.99
CA PHE A 153 6.28 10.65 4.37
C PHE A 153 4.75 10.74 4.18
N ILE A 154 4.14 9.71 3.57
CA ILE A 154 2.70 9.64 3.32
C ILE A 154 1.91 9.66 4.64
N ALA A 155 2.35 8.92 5.65
CA ALA A 155 1.69 8.91 6.96
C ALA A 155 1.70 10.29 7.61
N MET A 156 2.82 11.02 7.55
CA MET A 156 2.92 12.41 8.04
C MET A 156 2.03 13.36 7.24
N GLU A 157 1.95 13.17 5.93
CA GLU A 157 1.13 13.98 5.04
C GLU A 157 -0.37 13.80 5.35
N LEU A 158 -0.84 12.55 5.41
CA LEU A 158 -2.23 12.22 5.76
C LEU A 158 -2.62 12.69 7.16
N ALA A 159 -1.67 12.72 8.09
CA ALA A 159 -1.86 13.27 9.43
C ALA A 159 -1.82 14.82 9.48
N GLY A 160 -1.59 15.51 8.34
CA GLY A 160 -1.44 16.98 8.30
C GLY A 160 -0.25 17.49 9.11
N ALA A 161 0.83 16.71 9.21
CA ALA A 161 1.99 17.03 10.04
C ALA A 161 2.96 18.04 9.39
N PHE A 162 2.90 18.26 8.07
CA PHE A 162 3.73 19.23 7.37
C PHE A 162 3.17 20.64 7.53
N ARG A 163 3.56 21.35 8.62
CA ARG A 163 3.00 22.67 9.01
C ARG A 163 3.96 23.85 8.84
N LEU A 164 5.17 23.62 8.34
CA LEU A 164 6.19 24.68 8.20
C LEU A 164 6.06 25.48 6.90
N GLY A 165 4.99 25.25 6.13
CA GLY A 165 4.82 25.84 4.79
C GLY A 165 5.66 25.13 3.74
N GLY A 166 5.72 25.74 2.54
CA GLY A 166 6.37 25.12 1.39
C GLY A 166 5.45 24.18 0.59
N ASP A 167 6.02 23.58 -0.43
CA ASP A 167 5.32 22.70 -1.34
C ASP A 167 5.66 21.23 -0.98
N VAL A 168 4.66 20.50 -0.49
CA VAL A 168 4.81 19.10 -0.05
C VAL A 168 5.05 18.16 -1.23
N ASP A 169 4.48 18.48 -2.42
CA ASP A 169 4.71 17.69 -3.63
C ASP A 169 6.17 17.78 -4.05
N ARG A 170 6.72 19.00 -4.07
CA ARG A 170 8.16 19.21 -4.34
C ARG A 170 9.05 18.53 -3.30
N ALA A 171 8.65 18.47 -2.05
CA ALA A 171 9.41 17.78 -1.00
C ALA A 171 9.43 16.28 -1.23
N PHE A 172 8.29 15.70 -1.66
CA PHE A 172 8.21 14.28 -2.02
C PHE A 172 9.10 13.96 -3.23
N ASP A 173 9.01 14.76 -4.30
CA ASP A 173 9.82 14.63 -5.52
C ASP A 173 11.32 14.70 -5.20
N TYR A 174 11.72 15.69 -4.40
CA TYR A 174 13.10 15.84 -3.95
C TYR A 174 13.58 14.59 -3.18
N GLY A 175 12.76 14.08 -2.26
CA GLY A 175 13.13 12.92 -1.44
C GLY A 175 13.33 11.66 -2.28
N ILE A 176 12.39 11.33 -3.18
CA ILE A 176 12.49 10.13 -4.01
C ILE A 176 13.64 10.22 -5.01
N ASP A 177 13.89 11.41 -5.60
CA ASP A 177 15.04 11.63 -6.47
C ASP A 177 16.37 11.42 -5.73
N ARG A 178 16.51 12.00 -4.52
CA ARG A 178 17.72 11.83 -3.71
C ARG A 178 17.94 10.39 -3.27
N LEU A 179 16.90 9.67 -2.90
CA LEU A 179 16.98 8.23 -2.61
C LEU A 179 17.41 7.43 -3.84
N GLY A 180 16.81 7.68 -5.01
CA GLY A 180 17.19 7.03 -6.26
C GLY A 180 18.65 7.22 -6.61
N VAL A 181 19.19 8.44 -6.39
CA VAL A 181 20.64 8.71 -6.56
C VAL A 181 21.48 7.97 -5.52
N ALA A 182 21.05 7.94 -4.26
CA ALA A 182 21.82 7.37 -3.16
C ALA A 182 21.97 5.84 -3.25
N ILE A 183 20.93 5.15 -3.74
CA ILE A 183 20.93 3.70 -3.89
C ILE A 183 21.53 3.22 -5.21
N ASP A 184 21.73 4.10 -6.20
CA ASP A 184 22.30 3.75 -7.51
C ASP A 184 23.81 3.54 -7.43
N THR A 185 24.24 2.28 -7.38
CA THR A 185 25.66 1.91 -7.31
C THR A 185 26.42 2.20 -8.60
N GLY A 186 25.75 2.26 -9.76
CA GLY A 186 26.35 2.67 -11.02
C GLY A 186 26.83 4.12 -10.99
N ALA A 187 26.07 5.02 -10.37
CA ALA A 187 26.47 6.41 -10.18
C ALA A 187 27.68 6.55 -9.22
N ALA A 188 27.75 5.72 -8.18
CA ALA A 188 28.85 5.73 -7.24
C ALA A 188 30.17 5.27 -7.87
N THR A 189 30.15 4.34 -8.79
CA THR A 189 31.31 3.84 -9.52
C THR A 189 31.88 4.90 -10.48
N HIS A 190 31.03 5.64 -11.19
CA HIS A 190 31.43 6.75 -12.06
C HIS A 190 32.04 7.92 -11.29
N ALA A 191 31.48 8.29 -10.15
CA ALA A 191 31.98 9.38 -9.32
C ALA A 191 33.38 9.07 -8.69
N ARG A 192 33.69 7.80 -8.46
CA ARG A 192 35.02 7.38 -7.99
C ARG A 192 36.06 7.35 -9.11
N ALA A 193 35.65 6.99 -10.33
CA ALA A 193 36.54 6.99 -11.50
C ALA A 193 37.01 8.40 -11.89
N THR A 194 36.07 9.38 -11.88
CA THR A 194 36.37 10.79 -12.21
C THR A 194 37.21 11.54 -11.16
N ARG A 195 37.26 11.05 -9.90
CA ARG A 195 38.14 11.64 -8.86
C ARG A 195 39.58 11.11 -8.86
N ARG A 196 39.86 10.08 -9.67
CA ARG A 196 41.21 9.47 -9.78
C ARG A 196 41.94 9.86 -11.07
N SER A 197 41.29 10.66 -11.93
CA SER A 197 41.87 11.29 -13.13
C SER A 197 42.21 12.75 -12.85
#